data_e379dc14af31e389111e2b4d83d8e6bc
#
_entry.id   e379dc14af31e389111e2b4d83d8e6bc
#
_cell.length_a   1.000
_cell.length_b   1.000
_cell.length_c   1.000
_cell.angle_alpha   90.00
_cell.angle_beta   90.00
_cell.angle_gamma   90.00
#
_symmetry.space_group_name_H-M   'P 1'
#
loop_
_entity.id
_entity.type
_entity.pdbx_description
1 polymer ?
#
loop_
_entity_poly.entity_id
_entity_poly.type
_entity_poly.pdbx_seq_one_letter_code
_entity_poly.pdbx_strand_id
1 'polypeptide(L)'
;MNMDDGSGLFGCRPVLCVESVARSIAYYVQCLGFRLGLTWSGREQRFLHPHEATEPDFAIIGRGQVQFMLSQKSQGPPGIWLHLDVHTPEQLDSLYEEWTRNTANIIEPPSIRPWGMYEMRVQDLDSHMLRVSAPPRTAKGAS
;
A
#
# COMPACT_ATOMS: atom_id res chain seq x y z
N MET A 1 -8.59 11.10 14.01
CA MET A 1 -8.82 11.02 15.46
C MET A 1 -7.49 10.79 16.15
N ASN A 2 -7.18 11.64 17.08
CA ASN A 2 -5.96 11.51 17.88
C ASN A 2 -6.33 10.99 19.26
N MET A 3 -5.71 9.88 19.65
CA MET A 3 -5.96 9.26 20.93
C MET A 3 -4.71 9.27 21.80
N ASP A 4 -4.05 10.42 21.88
CA ASP A 4 -2.83 10.52 22.67
C ASP A 4 -3.17 10.28 24.14
N ASP A 5 -2.60 9.23 24.68
CA ASP A 5 -2.86 8.82 26.06
C ASP A 5 -1.55 8.71 26.87
N GLY A 6 -0.47 9.26 26.31
CA GLY A 6 0.83 9.18 26.96
C GLY A 6 1.56 7.86 26.76
N SER A 7 1.01 6.94 25.98
CA SER A 7 1.66 5.64 25.74
C SER A 7 2.90 5.75 24.86
N GLY A 8 2.97 6.78 24.03
CA GLY A 8 4.07 6.93 23.06
C GLY A 8 3.83 6.21 21.75
N LEU A 9 2.73 5.49 21.59
CA LEU A 9 2.41 4.87 20.29
C LEU A 9 2.12 5.96 19.27
N PHE A 10 2.82 5.96 18.13
CA PHE A 10 2.64 7.01 17.12
C PHE A 10 2.51 6.48 15.70
N GLY A 11 2.51 5.19 15.51
CA GLY A 11 2.36 4.66 14.15
C GLY A 11 2.18 3.17 14.14
N CYS A 12 1.78 2.69 12.97
CA CYS A 12 1.62 1.26 12.71
C CYS A 12 1.98 1.03 11.26
N ARG A 13 2.82 0.03 11.01
CA ARG A 13 3.20 -0.34 9.64
C ARG A 13 2.94 -1.84 9.47
N PRO A 14 2.06 -2.21 8.54
CA PRO A 14 1.84 -3.63 8.29
C PRO A 14 3.08 -4.29 7.68
N VAL A 15 3.27 -5.55 8.02
CA VAL A 15 4.30 -6.39 7.42
C VAL A 15 3.59 -7.36 6.49
N LEU A 16 3.90 -7.27 5.21
CA LEU A 16 3.28 -8.09 4.19
C LEU A 16 4.18 -9.25 3.84
N CYS A 17 3.67 -10.46 3.99
CA CYS A 17 4.36 -11.66 3.53
C CYS A 17 4.25 -11.72 2.01
N VAL A 18 5.38 -11.74 1.32
CA VAL A 18 5.40 -11.78 -0.14
C VAL A 18 6.30 -12.92 -0.61
N GLU A 19 6.02 -13.44 -1.78
CA GLU A 19 6.83 -14.52 -2.36
C GLU A 19 8.22 -14.01 -2.76
N SER A 20 8.29 -12.79 -3.33
CA SER A 20 9.53 -12.19 -3.77
C SER A 20 9.52 -10.71 -3.44
N VAL A 21 10.40 -10.28 -2.54
CA VAL A 21 10.50 -8.87 -2.18
C VAL A 21 10.90 -8.04 -3.41
N ALA A 22 11.84 -8.54 -4.22
CA ALA A 22 12.27 -7.81 -5.41
C ALA A 22 11.11 -7.57 -6.39
N ARG A 23 10.29 -8.59 -6.64
CA ARG A 23 9.13 -8.44 -7.54
C ARG A 23 8.07 -7.52 -6.94
N SER A 24 7.85 -7.62 -5.64
CA SER A 24 6.87 -6.77 -4.97
C SER A 24 7.29 -5.32 -4.99
N ILE A 25 8.59 -5.03 -4.79
CA ILE A 25 9.10 -3.67 -4.94
C ILE A 25 8.79 -3.15 -6.34
N ALA A 26 9.06 -3.95 -7.37
CA ALA A 26 8.80 -3.53 -8.75
C ALA A 26 7.32 -3.20 -8.96
N TYR A 27 6.43 -4.04 -8.46
CA TYR A 27 4.99 -3.81 -8.60
C TYR A 27 4.56 -2.52 -7.88
N TYR A 28 4.94 -2.39 -6.60
CA TYR A 28 4.53 -1.23 -5.83
C TYR A 28 5.11 0.06 -6.39
N VAL A 29 6.36 0.03 -6.83
CA VAL A 29 6.99 1.25 -7.37
C VAL A 29 6.47 1.58 -8.77
N GLN A 30 6.44 0.60 -9.66
CA GLN A 30 6.09 0.87 -11.06
C GLN A 30 4.58 0.99 -11.29
N CYS A 31 3.79 0.19 -10.60
CA CYS A 31 2.34 0.18 -10.83
C CYS A 31 1.58 1.06 -9.85
N LEU A 32 2.00 1.11 -8.59
CA LEU A 32 1.26 1.85 -7.56
C LEU A 32 1.92 3.16 -7.14
N GLY A 33 3.11 3.47 -7.68
CA GLY A 33 3.77 4.76 -7.43
C GLY A 33 4.39 4.89 -6.07
N PHE A 34 4.65 3.79 -5.38
CA PHE A 34 5.34 3.82 -4.10
C PHE A 34 6.83 4.12 -4.30
N ARG A 35 7.47 4.54 -3.24
CA ARG A 35 8.91 4.76 -3.19
C ARG A 35 9.56 3.69 -2.34
N LEU A 36 10.76 3.28 -2.75
CA LEU A 36 11.55 2.36 -1.96
C LEU A 36 12.27 3.13 -0.86
N GLY A 37 12.09 2.68 0.38
CA GLY A 37 12.78 3.27 1.52
C GLY A 37 14.11 2.61 1.78
N LEU A 38 14.09 1.36 2.18
CA LEU A 38 15.32 0.62 2.43
C LEU A 38 15.15 -0.84 2.05
N THR A 39 16.27 -1.52 1.87
CA THR A 39 16.31 -2.95 1.61
C THR A 39 17.35 -3.61 2.51
N TRP A 40 17.09 -4.86 2.84
CA TRP A 40 17.92 -5.65 3.75
C TRP A 40 18.10 -7.05 3.20
N SER A 41 19.31 -7.59 3.38
CA SER A 41 19.58 -9.00 3.09
C SER A 41 19.77 -9.75 4.40
N GLY A 42 18.84 -10.66 4.71
CA GLY A 42 18.97 -11.52 5.88
C GLY A 42 20.09 -12.52 5.70
N ARG A 43 20.36 -12.94 4.45
CA ARG A 43 21.46 -13.86 4.18
C ARG A 43 22.81 -13.23 4.48
N GLU A 44 22.98 -11.96 4.08
CA GLU A 44 24.25 -11.24 4.27
C GLU A 44 24.29 -10.40 5.55
N GLN A 45 23.17 -10.33 6.26
CA GLN A 45 23.04 -9.61 7.53
C GLN A 45 23.47 -8.15 7.40
N ARG A 46 22.96 -7.46 6.37
CA ARG A 46 23.28 -6.06 6.16
C ARG A 46 22.20 -5.37 5.33
N PHE A 47 22.15 -4.05 5.45
CA PHE A 47 21.38 -3.22 4.53
C PHE A 47 22.06 -3.21 3.18
N LEU A 48 21.27 -3.10 2.13
CA LEU A 48 21.78 -3.07 0.76
C LEU A 48 21.88 -1.63 0.27
N HIS A 49 22.87 -1.39 -0.58
CA HIS A 49 23.01 -0.09 -1.23
C HIS A 49 22.02 0.01 -2.39
N PRO A 50 21.58 1.25 -2.76
CA PRO A 50 20.74 1.41 -3.95
C PRO A 50 21.44 0.80 -5.18
N HIS A 51 20.63 0.10 -5.98
CA HIS A 51 21.05 -0.45 -7.27
C HIS A 51 22.10 -1.57 -7.21
N GLU A 52 22.40 -2.10 -6.01
CA GLU A 52 23.28 -3.26 -5.99
C GLU A 52 22.53 -4.52 -6.42
N ALA A 53 23.27 -5.52 -6.92
CA ALA A 53 22.67 -6.69 -7.54
C ALA A 53 22.10 -7.69 -6.52
N THR A 54 22.51 -7.63 -5.26
CA THR A 54 22.01 -8.54 -4.24
C THR A 54 20.51 -8.36 -4.07
N GLU A 55 19.75 -9.46 -4.13
CA GLU A 55 18.32 -9.37 -3.94
C GLU A 55 17.97 -9.25 -2.47
N PRO A 56 17.08 -8.30 -2.12
CA PRO A 56 16.63 -8.17 -0.73
C PRO A 56 15.62 -9.24 -0.37
N ASP A 57 15.56 -9.60 0.92
CA ASP A 57 14.48 -10.40 1.45
C ASP A 57 13.62 -9.62 2.45
N PHE A 58 13.90 -8.34 2.61
CA PHE A 58 13.09 -7.41 3.40
C PHE A 58 13.22 -6.02 2.80
N ALA A 59 12.12 -5.27 2.84
CA ALA A 59 12.12 -3.88 2.34
C ALA A 59 11.07 -3.05 3.07
N ILE A 60 11.26 -1.74 3.03
CA ILE A 60 10.23 -0.78 3.44
C ILE A 60 9.92 0.07 2.23
N ILE A 61 8.64 0.19 1.94
CA ILE A 61 8.13 1.01 0.83
C ILE A 61 7.09 1.97 1.39
N GLY A 62 6.87 3.08 0.68
CA GLY A 62 5.88 4.03 1.13
C GLY A 62 5.40 4.97 0.05
N ARG A 63 4.23 5.53 0.26
CA ARG A 63 3.68 6.61 -0.56
C ARG A 63 2.82 7.49 0.34
N GLY A 64 3.04 8.81 0.29
CA GLY A 64 2.38 9.72 1.23
C GLY A 64 2.73 9.33 2.65
N GLN A 65 1.73 9.17 3.48
CA GLN A 65 1.92 8.75 4.87
C GLN A 65 1.76 7.25 5.07
N VAL A 66 1.62 6.50 3.99
CA VAL A 66 1.42 5.05 4.05
C VAL A 66 2.77 4.37 3.88
N GLN A 67 3.08 3.44 4.79
CA GLN A 67 4.30 2.64 4.71
C GLN A 67 3.96 1.18 4.94
N PHE A 68 4.59 0.31 4.15
CA PHE A 68 4.49 -1.14 4.31
C PHE A 68 5.89 -1.72 4.44
N MET A 69 6.00 -2.79 5.21
CA MET A 69 7.19 -3.63 5.25
C MET A 69 6.92 -4.87 4.42
N LEU A 70 7.88 -5.27 3.60
CA LEU A 70 7.78 -6.47 2.78
C LEU A 70 8.73 -7.50 3.32
N SER A 71 8.24 -8.71 3.59
CA SER A 71 9.04 -9.78 4.17
C SER A 71 8.89 -11.03 3.30
N GLN A 72 10.01 -11.58 2.84
CA GLN A 72 9.97 -12.69 1.90
C GLN A 72 9.62 -13.99 2.61
N LYS A 73 8.48 -14.56 2.26
CA LYS A 73 8.01 -15.86 2.72
C LYS A 73 7.95 -16.00 4.23
N SER A 74 7.74 -14.90 4.95
CA SER A 74 7.72 -14.91 6.40
C SER A 74 6.90 -13.77 6.98
N GLN A 75 6.61 -13.87 8.27
CA GLN A 75 5.95 -12.83 9.07
C GLN A 75 4.52 -12.55 8.61
N GLY A 76 3.74 -13.61 8.50
CA GLY A 76 2.33 -13.50 8.24
C GLY A 76 1.90 -14.31 7.02
N PRO A 77 0.59 -14.42 6.81
CA PRO A 77 0.03 -15.09 5.64
C PRO A 77 -0.04 -14.16 4.46
N PRO A 78 -0.15 -14.68 3.23
CA PRO A 78 -0.54 -13.87 2.08
C PRO A 78 -2.02 -13.50 2.17
N GLY A 79 -2.44 -12.53 1.35
CA GLY A 79 -3.86 -12.28 1.17
C GLY A 79 -4.54 -11.47 2.28
N ILE A 80 -3.82 -10.63 2.98
CA ILE A 80 -4.45 -9.76 3.99
C ILE A 80 -5.08 -8.54 3.31
N TRP A 81 -5.99 -7.90 4.03
CA TRP A 81 -6.66 -6.69 3.56
C TRP A 81 -6.10 -5.47 4.27
N LEU A 82 -5.87 -4.41 3.50
CA LEU A 82 -5.37 -3.14 4.00
C LEU A 82 -6.38 -2.06 3.61
N HIS A 83 -6.73 -1.22 4.57
CA HIS A 83 -7.62 -0.10 4.31
C HIS A 83 -6.80 1.18 4.23
N LEU A 84 -6.84 1.83 3.08
CA LEU A 84 -6.14 3.09 2.86
C LEU A 84 -7.15 4.20 2.66
N ASP A 85 -6.85 5.36 3.19
CA ASP A 85 -7.76 6.51 3.09
C ASP A 85 -7.17 7.60 2.22
N VAL A 86 -8.01 8.18 1.38
CA VAL A 86 -7.71 9.45 0.71
C VAL A 86 -8.74 10.47 1.16
N HIS A 87 -8.42 11.74 0.98
CA HIS A 87 -9.27 12.80 1.54
C HIS A 87 -10.52 13.05 0.70
N THR A 88 -10.44 12.89 -0.61
CA THR A 88 -11.55 13.27 -1.49
C THR A 88 -11.81 12.22 -2.56
N PRO A 89 -13.06 12.15 -3.08
CA PRO A 89 -13.34 11.28 -4.22
C PRO A 89 -12.48 11.60 -5.44
N GLU A 90 -12.16 12.87 -5.65
CA GLU A 90 -11.31 13.26 -6.76
C GLU A 90 -9.91 12.66 -6.64
N GLN A 91 -9.39 12.58 -5.43
CA GLN A 91 -8.09 11.94 -5.21
C GLN A 91 -8.17 10.44 -5.50
N LEU A 92 -9.27 9.80 -5.14
CA LEU A 92 -9.46 8.39 -5.47
C LEU A 92 -9.52 8.18 -6.99
N ASP A 93 -10.27 9.03 -7.69
CA ASP A 93 -10.34 8.97 -9.15
C ASP A 93 -8.98 9.13 -9.79
N SER A 94 -8.17 10.06 -9.28
CA SER A 94 -6.82 10.29 -9.81
C SER A 94 -5.92 9.08 -9.61
N LEU A 95 -5.98 8.45 -8.43
CA LEU A 95 -5.23 7.22 -8.19
C LEU A 95 -5.69 6.11 -9.11
N TYR A 96 -6.99 5.98 -9.30
CA TYR A 96 -7.54 4.96 -10.18
C TYR A 96 -7.02 5.14 -11.61
N GLU A 97 -7.01 6.36 -12.11
CA GLU A 97 -6.49 6.64 -13.45
C GLU A 97 -5.01 6.33 -13.56
N GLU A 98 -4.23 6.75 -12.57
CA GLU A 98 -2.79 6.50 -12.55
C GLU A 98 -2.52 4.99 -12.51
N TRP A 99 -3.19 4.26 -11.61
CA TRP A 99 -2.93 2.85 -11.42
C TRP A 99 -3.41 2.01 -12.61
N THR A 100 -4.51 2.42 -13.23
CA THR A 100 -4.98 1.77 -14.45
C THR A 100 -3.96 1.96 -15.57
N ARG A 101 -3.45 3.17 -15.71
CA ARG A 101 -2.44 3.51 -16.71
C ARG A 101 -1.17 2.70 -16.52
N ASN A 102 -0.82 2.42 -15.28
CA ASN A 102 0.39 1.67 -14.93
C ASN A 102 0.13 0.16 -14.80
N THR A 103 -1.02 -0.31 -15.24
CA THR A 103 -1.39 -1.72 -15.29
C THR A 103 -1.46 -2.41 -13.93
N ALA A 104 -1.80 -1.67 -12.88
CA ALA A 104 -2.08 -2.27 -11.58
C ALA A 104 -3.30 -3.19 -11.68
N ASN A 105 -3.37 -4.18 -10.80
CA ASN A 105 -4.47 -5.15 -10.82
C ASN A 105 -5.68 -4.59 -10.07
N ILE A 106 -6.52 -3.85 -10.79
CA ILE A 106 -7.76 -3.30 -10.22
C ILE A 106 -8.79 -4.42 -10.16
N ILE A 107 -9.20 -4.79 -8.95
CA ILE A 107 -10.22 -5.81 -8.74
C ILE A 107 -11.60 -5.20 -8.86
N GLU A 108 -11.82 -4.03 -8.26
CA GLU A 108 -13.07 -3.30 -8.36
C GLU A 108 -12.78 -1.84 -8.59
N PRO A 109 -13.31 -1.25 -9.68
CA PRO A 109 -13.14 0.18 -9.90
C PRO A 109 -13.89 0.99 -8.87
N PRO A 110 -13.63 2.30 -8.78
CA PRO A 110 -14.31 3.15 -7.79
C PRO A 110 -15.82 3.06 -7.91
N SER A 111 -16.48 2.88 -6.78
CA SER A 111 -17.92 2.90 -6.69
C SER A 111 -18.35 3.24 -5.27
N ILE A 112 -19.59 3.74 -5.14
CA ILE A 112 -20.14 4.01 -3.83
C ILE A 112 -20.63 2.69 -3.23
N ARG A 113 -20.16 2.39 -2.03
CA ARG A 113 -20.52 1.16 -1.33
C ARG A 113 -21.81 1.33 -0.54
N PRO A 114 -22.46 0.23 -0.13
CA PRO A 114 -23.69 0.34 0.66
C PRO A 114 -23.53 1.18 1.94
N TRP A 115 -22.34 1.23 2.52
CA TRP A 115 -22.08 2.03 3.71
C TRP A 115 -21.73 3.49 3.41
N GLY A 116 -21.81 3.89 2.13
CA GLY A 116 -21.70 5.29 1.72
C GLY A 116 -20.34 5.75 1.26
N MET A 117 -19.29 5.00 1.53
CA MET A 117 -17.94 5.42 1.12
C MET A 117 -17.71 5.15 -0.36
N TYR A 118 -16.84 5.94 -0.96
CA TYR A 118 -16.43 5.79 -2.36
C TYR A 118 -15.11 5.03 -2.38
N GLU A 119 -15.11 3.80 -2.90
CA GLU A 119 -13.99 2.88 -2.73
C GLU A 119 -13.63 2.15 -4.01
N MET A 120 -12.34 1.82 -4.14
CA MET A 120 -11.86 0.86 -5.11
C MET A 120 -11.03 -0.21 -4.42
N ARG A 121 -10.79 -1.33 -5.11
CA ARG A 121 -9.99 -2.44 -4.60
C ARG A 121 -8.91 -2.80 -5.59
N VAL A 122 -7.68 -2.90 -5.10
CA VAL A 122 -6.49 -3.19 -5.89
C VAL A 122 -5.75 -4.32 -5.21
N GLN A 123 -5.31 -5.29 -6.00
CA GLN A 123 -4.63 -6.47 -5.45
C GLN A 123 -3.17 -6.44 -5.83
N ASP A 124 -2.30 -6.85 -4.90
CA ASP A 124 -0.89 -6.96 -5.22
C ASP A 124 -0.55 -8.39 -5.69
N LEU A 125 0.75 -8.67 -5.87
CA LEU A 125 1.19 -9.95 -6.43
C LEU A 125 0.92 -11.13 -5.51
N ASP A 126 0.73 -10.89 -4.22
CA ASP A 126 0.53 -11.94 -3.23
C ASP A 126 -0.87 -11.95 -2.65
N SER A 127 -1.81 -11.43 -3.42
CA SER A 127 -3.24 -11.39 -3.07
C SER A 127 -3.56 -10.48 -1.89
N HIS A 128 -2.64 -9.64 -1.45
CA HIS A 128 -2.99 -8.61 -0.48
C HIS A 128 -3.90 -7.60 -1.16
N MET A 129 -4.99 -7.26 -0.49
CA MET A 129 -6.01 -6.39 -1.05
C MET A 129 -5.89 -5.00 -0.45
N LEU A 130 -5.71 -4.01 -1.30
CA LEU A 130 -5.72 -2.61 -0.89
C LEU A 130 -7.11 -2.06 -1.18
N ARG A 131 -7.85 -1.78 -0.11
CA ARG A 131 -9.16 -1.13 -0.21
C ARG A 131 -8.93 0.35 0.01
N VAL A 132 -9.03 1.14 -1.07
CA VAL A 132 -8.76 2.58 -1.01
C VAL A 132 -10.10 3.29 -0.97
N SER A 133 -10.27 4.15 0.03
CA SER A 133 -11.56 4.71 0.36
C SER A 133 -11.50 6.23 0.50
N ALA A 134 -12.50 6.91 -0.04
CA ALA A 134 -12.70 8.33 0.13
C ALA A 134 -14.03 8.57 0.82
N PRO A 135 -14.19 9.71 1.54
CA PRO A 135 -15.49 10.08 2.06
C PRO A 135 -16.48 10.21 0.90
N PRO A 136 -17.77 10.02 1.17
CA PRO A 136 -18.75 10.12 0.09
C PRO A 136 -18.81 11.54 -0.47
N ARG A 137 -19.17 11.64 -1.76
CA ARG A 137 -19.46 12.94 -2.33
C ARG A 137 -20.67 13.50 -1.61
N THR A 138 -20.55 14.72 -1.16
CA THR A 138 -21.67 15.34 -0.50
C THR A 138 -22.63 15.90 -1.53
N ALA A 139 -23.91 15.80 -1.25
CA ALA A 139 -24.93 16.36 -2.11
C ALA A 139 -24.74 17.87 -2.17
N LYS A 140 -24.77 18.40 -3.37
CA LYS A 140 -24.71 19.80 -3.60
C LYS A 140 -23.69 20.48 -2.72
N GLY A 141 -22.53 20.08 -2.82
CA GLY A 141 -21.48 20.77 -2.15
C GLY A 141 -21.75 20.95 -0.68
N ALA A 142 -22.57 20.15 -0.13
CA ALA A 142 -22.79 20.26 1.27
C ALA A 142 -21.58 19.83 1.96
N SER A 143 -20.67 19.52 1.60
CA SER A 143 -19.50 19.06 2.28
C SER A 143 -18.94 19.67 3.39
#